data_0dcc2c916b888b42650a87bd3d60258f
#
_entry.id   0dcc2c916b888b42650a87bd3d60258f
#
_cell.length_a   1.000
_cell.length_b   1.000
_cell.length_c   1.000
_cell.angle_alpha   90.00
_cell.angle_beta   90.00
_cell.angle_gamma   90.00
#
_symmetry.space_group_name_H-M   'P 1'
#
loop_
_entity.id
_entity.type
_entity.pdbx_description
1 polymer ?
#
loop_
_entity_poly.entity_id
_entity_poly.type
_entity_poly.pdbx_seq_one_letter_code
_entity_poly.pdbx_strand_id
1 'polypeptide(L)'
;MNELARATQLRQRAGHLRNLADAIETSPVMRLDRYGDVDTWRGARSELCRLTLARNQHQLHAAAEDLREHAWRFDREADELEAIAHARIAAAG
;
A
#
# COMPACT_ATOMS: atom_id res chain seq x y z
N MET A 1 2.06 -0.52 -28.11
CA MET A 1 1.06 -0.07 -27.11
C MET A 1 1.14 1.45 -27.01
N ASN A 2 0.01 2.14 -27.08
CA ASN A 2 0.03 3.60 -27.00
C ASN A 2 0.10 4.06 -25.53
N GLU A 3 0.35 5.34 -25.35
CA GLU A 3 0.53 5.94 -24.03
C GLU A 3 -0.73 5.84 -23.17
N LEU A 4 -1.92 5.98 -23.74
CA LEU A 4 -3.17 5.89 -22.98
C LEU A 4 -3.43 4.50 -22.45
N ALA A 5 -3.13 3.47 -23.25
CA ALA A 5 -3.28 2.08 -22.81
C ALA A 5 -2.30 1.77 -21.68
N ARG A 6 -1.05 2.26 -21.78
CA ARG A 6 -0.06 2.09 -20.72
C ARG A 6 -0.45 2.84 -19.45
N ALA A 7 -0.97 4.06 -19.59
CA ALA A 7 -1.47 4.84 -18.46
C ALA A 7 -2.58 4.08 -17.72
N THR A 8 -3.52 3.49 -18.46
CA THR A 8 -4.60 2.69 -17.88
C THR A 8 -4.05 1.51 -17.09
N GLN A 9 -3.06 0.79 -17.64
CA GLN A 9 -2.43 -0.32 -16.94
C GLN A 9 -1.75 0.14 -15.64
N LEU A 10 -1.05 1.26 -15.69
CA LEU A 10 -0.36 1.80 -14.51
C LEU A 10 -1.37 2.18 -13.42
N ARG A 11 -2.50 2.78 -13.79
CA ARG A 11 -3.55 3.12 -12.83
C ARG A 11 -4.18 1.88 -12.22
N GLN A 12 -4.36 0.81 -12.99
CA GLN A 12 -4.84 -0.46 -12.48
C GLN A 12 -3.86 -1.05 -11.46
N ARG A 13 -2.57 -1.02 -11.77
CA ARG A 13 -1.54 -1.49 -10.86
C ARG A 13 -1.51 -0.65 -9.57
N ALA A 14 -1.65 0.66 -9.71
CA ALA A 14 -1.72 1.55 -8.55
C ALA A 14 -2.91 1.18 -7.65
N GLY A 15 -4.06 0.94 -8.25
CA GLY A 15 -5.26 0.51 -7.53
C GLY A 15 -5.04 -0.81 -6.78
N HIS A 16 -4.40 -1.80 -7.43
CA HIS A 16 -4.08 -3.08 -6.80
C HIS A 16 -3.15 -2.90 -5.60
N LEU A 17 -2.13 -2.05 -5.73
CA LEU A 17 -1.19 -1.80 -4.64
C LEU A 17 -1.88 -1.12 -3.45
N ARG A 18 -2.78 -0.17 -3.71
CA ARG A 18 -3.57 0.46 -2.65
C ARG A 18 -4.47 -0.53 -1.94
N ASN A 19 -5.10 -1.43 -2.69
CA ASN A 19 -5.94 -2.47 -2.11
C ASN A 19 -5.13 -3.42 -1.23
N LEU A 20 -3.91 -3.80 -1.66
CA LEU A 20 -3.00 -4.61 -0.85
C LEU A 20 -2.58 -3.87 0.42
N ALA A 21 -2.25 -2.58 0.30
CA ALA A 21 -1.89 -1.76 1.46
C ALA A 21 -3.04 -1.70 2.46
N ASP A 22 -4.26 -1.47 1.98
CA ASP A 22 -5.44 -1.42 2.83
C ASP A 22 -5.71 -2.78 3.49
N ALA A 23 -5.54 -3.88 2.75
CA ALA A 23 -5.68 -5.22 3.30
C ALA A 23 -4.70 -5.49 4.44
N ILE A 24 -3.45 -5.04 4.29
CA ILE A 24 -2.44 -5.14 5.35
C ILE A 24 -2.88 -4.33 6.58
N GLU A 25 -3.26 -3.08 6.38
CA GLU A 25 -3.62 -2.16 7.48
C GLU A 25 -4.89 -2.60 8.22
N THR A 26 -5.80 -3.29 7.55
CA THR A 26 -7.04 -3.78 8.13
C THR A 26 -6.96 -5.23 8.58
N SER A 27 -5.80 -5.87 8.42
CA SER A 27 -5.57 -7.25 8.84
C SER A 27 -5.79 -7.39 10.36
N PRO A 28 -6.39 -8.50 10.83
CA PRO A 28 -6.56 -8.75 12.26
C PRO A 28 -5.26 -8.69 13.05
N VAL A 29 -4.11 -9.05 12.44
CA VAL A 29 -2.82 -8.98 13.12
C VAL A 29 -2.47 -7.57 13.56
N MET A 30 -2.97 -6.55 12.86
CA MET A 30 -2.74 -5.15 13.20
C MET A 30 -3.51 -4.71 14.46
N ARG A 31 -4.42 -5.56 14.95
CA ARG A 31 -5.28 -5.28 16.11
C ARG A 31 -5.17 -6.32 17.22
N LEU A 32 -4.23 -7.25 17.11
CA LEU A 32 -4.12 -8.33 18.10
C LEU A 32 -3.88 -7.82 19.52
N ASP A 33 -3.19 -6.71 19.66
CA ASP A 33 -2.95 -6.07 20.95
C ASP A 33 -4.25 -5.59 21.63
N ARG A 34 -5.33 -5.43 20.88
CA ARG A 34 -6.64 -5.00 21.38
C ARG A 34 -7.54 -6.16 21.80
N TYR A 35 -7.20 -7.38 21.42
CA TYR A 35 -8.02 -8.56 21.69
C TYR A 35 -7.62 -9.30 22.97
N GLY A 36 -6.42 -9.03 23.51
CA GLY A 36 -5.98 -9.61 24.77
C GLY A 36 -6.33 -8.71 25.94
N ASP A 37 -6.71 -9.31 27.08
CA ASP A 37 -6.86 -8.57 28.33
C ASP A 37 -5.51 -8.49 29.06
N VAL A 38 -5.51 -7.81 30.22
CA VAL A 38 -4.30 -7.63 31.04
C VAL A 38 -3.72 -8.97 31.48
N ASP A 39 -4.56 -9.95 31.78
CA ASP A 39 -4.10 -11.26 32.25
C ASP A 39 -3.46 -12.09 31.12
N THR A 40 -3.97 -11.94 29.90
CA THR A 40 -3.41 -12.61 28.72
C THR A 40 -1.98 -12.19 28.45
N TRP A 41 -1.63 -10.95 28.75
CA TRP A 41 -0.34 -10.34 28.39
C TRP A 41 0.62 -10.19 29.58
N ARG A 42 0.47 -11.01 30.62
CA ARG A 42 1.36 -10.97 31.79
C ARG A 42 2.56 -11.89 31.64
N GLY A 43 3.66 -11.50 32.31
CA GLY A 43 4.88 -12.32 32.43
C GLY A 43 5.91 -12.02 31.33
N ALA A 44 7.13 -12.56 31.50
CA ALA A 44 8.25 -12.31 30.61
C ALA A 44 7.99 -12.82 29.19
N ARG A 45 7.33 -13.97 29.07
CA ARG A 45 6.99 -14.56 27.77
C ARG A 45 5.94 -13.70 27.04
N SER A 46 4.96 -13.19 27.78
CA SER A 46 3.95 -12.29 27.22
C SER A 46 4.56 -10.97 26.80
N GLU A 47 5.54 -10.46 27.56
CA GLU A 47 6.30 -9.27 27.21
C GLU A 47 7.02 -9.46 25.88
N LEU A 48 7.72 -10.59 25.72
CA LEU A 48 8.41 -10.91 24.48
C LEU A 48 7.43 -11.01 23.30
N CYS A 49 6.27 -11.65 23.52
CA CYS A 49 5.24 -11.75 22.50
C CYS A 49 4.72 -10.37 22.08
N ARG A 50 4.51 -9.48 23.04
CA ARG A 50 4.08 -8.10 22.73
C ARG A 50 5.12 -7.35 21.93
N LEU A 51 6.38 -7.47 22.26
CA LEU A 51 7.48 -6.82 21.54
C LEU A 51 7.58 -7.36 20.11
N THR A 52 7.46 -8.67 19.94
CA THR A 52 7.47 -9.30 18.61
C THR A 52 6.28 -8.86 17.78
N LEU A 53 5.08 -8.84 18.39
CA LEU A 53 3.87 -8.36 17.72
C LEU A 53 4.02 -6.91 17.29
N ALA A 54 4.49 -6.05 18.16
CA ALA A 54 4.69 -4.63 17.85
C ALA A 54 5.66 -4.45 16.69
N ARG A 55 6.75 -5.22 16.67
CA ARG A 55 7.71 -5.18 15.57
C ARG A 55 7.06 -5.63 14.26
N ASN A 56 6.30 -6.72 14.30
CA ASN A 56 5.62 -7.23 13.11
C ASN A 56 4.60 -6.24 12.58
N GLN A 57 3.82 -5.62 13.47
CA GLN A 57 2.87 -4.58 13.09
C GLN A 57 3.57 -3.39 12.45
N HIS A 58 4.71 -2.97 13.01
CA HIS A 58 5.49 -1.87 12.45
C HIS A 58 6.02 -2.21 11.05
N GLN A 59 6.53 -3.43 10.85
CA GLN A 59 7.02 -3.88 9.54
C GLN A 59 5.90 -3.94 8.51
N LEU A 60 4.72 -4.42 8.91
CA LEU A 60 3.57 -4.48 8.02
C LEU A 60 3.07 -3.09 7.65
N HIS A 61 3.04 -2.18 8.61
CA HIS A 61 2.69 -0.79 8.34
C HIS A 61 3.67 -0.16 7.35
N ALA A 62 4.96 -0.36 7.54
CA ALA A 62 5.98 0.14 6.62
C ALA A 62 5.81 -0.45 5.22
N ALA A 63 5.47 -1.74 5.11
CA ALA A 63 5.20 -2.38 3.83
C ALA A 63 3.99 -1.75 3.14
N ALA A 64 2.92 -1.46 3.89
CA ALA A 64 1.75 -0.79 3.34
C ALA A 64 2.08 0.61 2.82
N GLU A 65 2.91 1.35 3.56
CA GLU A 65 3.37 2.67 3.12
C GLU A 65 4.20 2.59 1.84
N ASP A 66 5.08 1.60 1.73
CA ASP A 66 5.87 1.38 0.50
C ASP A 66 4.99 1.06 -0.70
N LEU A 67 3.95 0.25 -0.50
CA LEU A 67 3.00 -0.06 -1.57
C LEU A 67 2.26 1.20 -2.03
N ARG A 68 1.86 2.06 -1.11
CA ARG A 68 1.21 3.32 -1.44
C ARG A 68 2.13 4.27 -2.19
N GLU A 69 3.41 4.30 -1.83
CA GLU A 69 4.40 5.11 -2.53
C GLU A 69 4.59 4.62 -3.97
N HIS A 70 4.67 3.30 -4.17
CA HIS A 70 4.75 2.74 -5.53
C HIS A 70 3.48 3.05 -6.33
N ALA A 71 2.31 2.98 -5.70
CA ALA A 71 1.05 3.33 -6.35
C ALA A 71 1.07 4.79 -6.81
N TRP A 72 1.56 5.68 -5.96
CA TRP A 72 1.68 7.11 -6.29
C TRP A 72 2.61 7.32 -7.49
N ARG A 73 3.74 6.62 -7.55
CA ARG A 73 4.67 6.70 -8.67
C ARG A 73 4.03 6.21 -9.97
N PHE A 74 3.27 5.13 -9.92
CA PHE A 74 2.55 4.63 -11.08
C PHE A 74 1.51 5.64 -11.58
N ASP A 75 0.79 6.27 -10.68
CA ASP A 75 -0.16 7.31 -11.07
C ASP A 75 0.54 8.52 -11.69
N ARG A 76 1.70 8.91 -11.16
CA ARG A 76 2.49 10.01 -11.71
C ARG A 76 2.97 9.67 -13.13
N GLU A 77 3.45 8.45 -13.34
CA GLU A 77 3.86 8.00 -14.68
C GLU A 77 2.67 7.98 -15.62
N ALA A 78 1.50 7.54 -15.14
CA ALA A 78 0.28 7.56 -15.94
C ALA A 78 -0.10 8.99 -16.33
N ASP A 79 -0.01 9.94 -15.41
CA ASP A 79 -0.29 11.36 -15.69
C ASP A 79 0.62 11.88 -16.81
N GLU A 80 1.92 11.54 -16.77
CA GLU A 80 2.88 11.96 -17.77
C GLU A 80 2.55 11.37 -19.16
N LEU A 81 2.18 10.09 -19.19
CA LEU A 81 1.81 9.44 -20.44
C LEU A 81 0.52 10.02 -21.02
N GLU A 82 -0.46 10.32 -20.18
CA GLU A 82 -1.69 10.97 -20.62
C GLU A 82 -1.40 12.37 -21.18
N ALA A 83 -0.52 13.13 -20.55
CA ALA A 83 -0.13 14.44 -21.04
C ALA A 83 0.55 14.35 -22.41
N ILE A 84 1.44 13.37 -22.61
CA ILE A 84 2.08 13.14 -23.91
C ILE A 84 1.03 12.80 -24.97
N ALA A 85 0.10 11.90 -24.65
CA ALA A 85 -0.95 11.49 -25.58
C ALA A 85 -1.84 12.68 -25.97
N HIS A 86 -2.25 13.48 -24.99
CA HIS A 86 -3.09 14.66 -25.24
C HIS A 86 -2.35 15.71 -26.08
N ALA A 87 -1.04 15.90 -25.85
CA ALA A 87 -0.22 16.82 -26.63
C ALA A 87 -0.12 16.37 -28.09
N ARG A 88 0.01 15.06 -28.34
CA ARG A 88 0.02 14.51 -29.70
C ARG A 88 -1.30 14.70 -30.41
N ILE A 89 -2.40 14.47 -29.71
CA ILE A 89 -3.74 14.67 -30.27
C ILE A 89 -3.95 16.13 -30.64
N ALA A 90 -3.56 17.05 -29.76
CA ALA A 90 -3.66 18.49 -30.00
C ALA A 90 -2.79 18.92 -31.18
N ALA A 91 -1.57 18.37 -31.31
CA ALA A 91 -0.66 18.69 -32.41
C ALA A 91 -1.17 18.14 -33.76
N ALA A 92 -1.87 17.01 -33.73
CA ALA A 92 -2.42 16.39 -34.96
C ALA A 92 -3.70 17.08 -35.44
N GLY A 93 -4.39 17.71 -34.53
CA GLY A 93 -5.62 18.42 -34.86
C GLY A 93 -5.36 19.83 -35.30
#